data_54c12c269a9c21719a586d8ec5c73ea2
#
_entry.id   54c12c269a9c21719a586d8ec5c73ea2
#
_cell.length_a   1.000
_cell.length_b   1.000
_cell.length_c   1.000
_cell.angle_alpha   90.00
_cell.angle_beta   90.00
_cell.angle_gamma   90.00
#
_symmetry.space_group_name_H-M   'P 1'
#
loop_
_entity.id
_entity.type
_entity.pdbx_description
1 polymer ?
#
loop_
_entity_poly.entity_id
_entity_poly.type
_entity_poly.pdbx_seq_one_letter_code
_entity_poly.pdbx_strand_id
1 'polypeptide(L)'
;MKLLTLGCSFTYGDELDDRMTQSWPSQLCKTNGWDLVNLAKSGGSNDRIIRTLLKEIDKEYDIIIIAWTYIERFMIKDGDIGQGWNGEGITTSAGPKWNNEPNFSWAVNYFKYAQDLDFDYQKY
;
A
#
# COMPACT_ATOMS: atom_id res chain seq x y z
N MET A 1 -14.43 -1.33 -20.87
CA MET A 1 -13.06 -0.94 -20.49
C MET A 1 -12.71 -1.58 -19.15
N LYS A 2 -11.47 -1.99 -18.99
CA LYS A 2 -10.95 -2.64 -17.79
C LYS A 2 -10.01 -1.68 -17.04
N LEU A 3 -10.35 -1.33 -15.81
CA LEU A 3 -9.60 -0.42 -14.96
C LEU A 3 -8.81 -1.19 -13.90
N LEU A 4 -7.49 -0.94 -13.81
CA LEU A 4 -6.66 -1.31 -12.67
C LEU A 4 -6.51 -0.12 -11.73
N THR A 5 -6.73 -0.33 -10.44
CA THR A 5 -6.43 0.68 -9.42
C THR A 5 -5.43 0.15 -8.39
N LEU A 6 -4.45 0.98 -8.08
CA LEU A 6 -3.41 0.73 -7.09
C LEU A 6 -3.40 1.87 -6.08
N GLY A 7 -3.12 1.57 -4.83
CA GLY A 7 -3.11 2.58 -3.78
C GLY A 7 -3.05 1.99 -2.37
N CYS A 8 -3.33 2.82 -1.40
CA CYS A 8 -3.39 2.45 0.01
C CYS A 8 -4.84 2.26 0.49
N SER A 9 -5.09 2.47 1.79
CA SER A 9 -6.40 2.30 2.43
C SER A 9 -7.54 3.09 1.78
N PHE A 10 -7.28 4.30 1.31
CA PHE A 10 -8.30 5.12 0.64
C PHE A 10 -8.79 4.50 -0.68
N THR A 11 -7.88 3.92 -1.45
CA THR A 11 -8.24 3.23 -2.69
C THR A 11 -8.80 1.84 -2.42
N TYR A 12 -8.31 1.18 -1.38
CA TYR A 12 -8.83 -0.10 -0.92
C TYR A 12 -10.29 0.01 -0.45
N GLY A 13 -10.63 1.13 0.22
CA GLY A 13 -11.95 1.37 0.80
C GLY A 13 -12.05 0.90 2.25
N ASP A 14 -10.97 1.10 3.05
CA ASP A 14 -11.03 0.90 4.49
C ASP A 14 -12.13 1.77 5.11
N GLU A 15 -12.67 1.29 6.22
CA GLU A 15 -13.74 1.97 6.98
C GLU A 15 -15.08 2.10 6.24
N LEU A 16 -15.19 1.57 5.02
CA LEU A 16 -16.47 1.48 4.31
C LEU A 16 -17.21 0.19 4.67
N ASP A 17 -18.50 0.26 4.88
CA ASP A 17 -19.34 -0.89 5.18
C ASP A 17 -19.29 -1.93 4.06
N ASP A 18 -19.32 -1.47 2.82
CA ASP A 18 -19.15 -2.31 1.63
C ASP A 18 -18.19 -1.64 0.63
N ARG A 19 -16.92 -1.99 0.71
CA ARG A 19 -15.89 -1.46 -0.19
C ARG A 19 -16.12 -1.81 -1.67
N MET A 20 -16.81 -2.90 -1.93
CA MET A 20 -17.07 -3.39 -3.30
C MET A 20 -18.06 -2.49 -4.05
N THR A 21 -18.86 -1.71 -3.33
CA THR A 21 -19.82 -0.79 -3.91
C THR A 21 -19.55 0.68 -3.57
N GLN A 22 -18.93 0.94 -2.42
CA GLN A 22 -18.79 2.29 -1.88
C GLN A 22 -17.43 2.92 -2.13
N SER A 23 -16.37 2.13 -2.39
CA SER A 23 -15.05 2.69 -2.68
C SER A 23 -15.09 3.51 -3.97
N TRP A 24 -14.25 4.55 -4.04
CA TRP A 24 -14.22 5.42 -5.22
C TRP A 24 -13.93 4.66 -6.53
N PRO A 25 -13.06 3.62 -6.58
CA PRO A 25 -12.87 2.86 -7.81
C PRO A 25 -14.14 2.11 -8.22
N SER A 26 -14.86 1.55 -7.25
CA SER A 26 -16.11 0.83 -7.52
C SER A 26 -17.20 1.75 -8.06
N GLN A 27 -17.32 2.95 -7.48
CA GLN A 27 -18.28 3.95 -7.96
C GLN A 27 -17.92 4.47 -9.35
N LEU A 28 -16.62 4.71 -9.60
CA LEU A 28 -16.14 5.15 -10.92
C LEU A 28 -16.47 4.11 -11.99
N CYS A 29 -16.18 2.84 -11.73
CA CYS A 29 -16.48 1.75 -12.66
C CYS A 29 -17.98 1.55 -12.86
N LYS A 30 -18.76 1.62 -11.81
CA LYS A 30 -20.24 1.51 -11.89
C LYS A 30 -20.83 2.62 -12.76
N THR A 31 -20.37 3.85 -12.59
CA THR A 31 -20.87 5.01 -13.36
C THR A 31 -20.55 4.88 -14.84
N ASN A 32 -19.41 4.31 -15.19
CA ASN A 32 -18.95 4.21 -16.57
C ASN A 32 -19.20 2.83 -17.22
N GLY A 33 -19.71 1.87 -16.49
CA GLY A 33 -19.89 0.51 -16.98
C GLY A 33 -18.57 -0.22 -17.25
N TRP A 34 -17.55 0.03 -16.44
CA TRP A 34 -16.21 -0.56 -16.58
C TRP A 34 -16.01 -1.74 -15.62
N ASP A 35 -15.10 -2.64 -16.01
CA ASP A 35 -14.65 -3.74 -15.15
C ASP A 35 -13.52 -3.25 -14.22
N LEU A 36 -13.65 -3.50 -12.93
CA LEU A 36 -12.68 -3.07 -11.92
C LEU A 36 -11.75 -4.20 -11.49
N VAL A 37 -10.46 -3.92 -11.48
CA VAL A 37 -9.44 -4.68 -10.76
C VAL A 37 -8.80 -3.75 -9.72
N ASN A 38 -9.22 -3.85 -8.45
CA ASN A 38 -8.67 -3.04 -7.37
C ASN A 38 -7.65 -3.85 -6.56
N LEU A 39 -6.37 -3.57 -6.76
CA LEU A 39 -5.24 -4.19 -6.05
C LEU A 39 -4.62 -3.27 -4.99
N ALA A 40 -5.31 -2.21 -4.62
CA ALA A 40 -4.93 -1.41 -3.47
C ALA A 40 -4.95 -2.24 -2.19
N LYS A 41 -4.16 -1.84 -1.21
CA LYS A 41 -4.11 -2.52 0.09
C LYS A 41 -4.02 -1.50 1.22
N SER A 42 -4.77 -1.77 2.28
CA SER A 42 -4.68 -0.98 3.51
C SER A 42 -3.25 -0.95 4.04
N GLY A 43 -2.79 0.25 4.42
CA GLY A 43 -1.42 0.46 4.86
C GLY A 43 -0.35 0.31 3.78
N GLY A 44 -0.73 0.16 2.51
CA GLY A 44 0.23 0.00 1.41
C GLY A 44 1.20 1.17 1.28
N SER A 45 2.44 0.87 0.94
CA SER A 45 3.49 1.84 0.62
C SER A 45 3.63 2.02 -0.90
N ASN A 46 4.36 3.07 -1.31
CA ASN A 46 4.66 3.29 -2.73
C ASN A 46 5.51 2.15 -3.31
N ASP A 47 6.41 1.56 -2.54
CA ASP A 47 7.17 0.37 -2.95
C ASP A 47 6.26 -0.81 -3.28
N ARG A 48 5.24 -1.04 -2.46
CA ARG A 48 4.25 -2.07 -2.72
C ARG A 48 3.43 -1.76 -3.98
N ILE A 49 3.04 -0.51 -4.17
CA ILE A 49 2.30 -0.07 -5.35
C ILE A 49 3.10 -0.37 -6.62
N ILE A 50 4.37 0.03 -6.66
CA ILE A 50 5.27 -0.22 -7.79
C ILE A 50 5.44 -1.73 -8.04
N ARG A 51 5.69 -2.52 -7.00
CA ARG A 51 5.85 -3.98 -7.12
C ARG A 51 4.59 -4.65 -7.65
N THR A 52 3.42 -4.18 -7.20
CA THR A 52 2.15 -4.69 -7.70
C THR A 52 1.95 -4.31 -9.17
N LEU A 53 2.25 -3.07 -9.53
CA LEU A 53 2.20 -2.61 -10.91
C LEU A 53 3.08 -3.47 -11.83
N LEU A 54 4.33 -3.73 -11.44
CA LEU A 54 5.26 -4.55 -12.23
C LEU A 54 4.78 -5.99 -12.44
N LYS A 55 4.03 -6.55 -11.49
CA LYS A 55 3.41 -7.89 -11.65
C LYS A 55 2.21 -7.87 -12.60
N GLU A 56 1.61 -6.72 -12.78
CA GLU A 56 0.40 -6.56 -13.58
C GLU A 56 0.67 -5.97 -14.98
N ILE A 57 1.89 -5.48 -15.23
CA ILE A 57 2.20 -4.67 -16.42
C ILE A 57 2.03 -5.43 -17.74
N ASP A 58 2.19 -6.75 -17.71
CA ASP A 58 2.01 -7.61 -18.88
C ASP A 58 0.55 -8.03 -19.11
N LYS A 59 -0.36 -7.62 -18.21
CA LYS A 59 -1.79 -7.91 -18.35
C LYS A 59 -2.49 -6.75 -19.07
N GLU A 60 -3.56 -7.11 -19.76
CA GLU A 60 -4.33 -6.12 -20.52
C GLU A 60 -5.26 -5.30 -19.62
N TYR A 61 -4.97 -4.01 -19.50
CA TYR A 61 -5.80 -2.99 -18.89
C TYR A 61 -5.95 -1.81 -19.85
N ASP A 62 -7.15 -1.26 -19.95
CA ASP A 62 -7.39 -0.05 -20.74
C ASP A 62 -6.94 1.21 -19.99
N ILE A 63 -7.11 1.21 -18.66
CA ILE A 63 -6.75 2.32 -17.78
C ILE A 63 -6.06 1.79 -16.53
N ILE A 64 -5.01 2.46 -16.10
CA ILE A 64 -4.34 2.21 -14.82
C ILE A 64 -4.33 3.50 -14.01
N ILE A 65 -4.93 3.50 -12.81
CA ILE A 65 -4.91 4.62 -11.89
C ILE A 65 -4.07 4.24 -10.68
N ILE A 66 -3.05 5.06 -10.39
CA ILE A 66 -2.16 4.90 -9.27
C ILE A 66 -2.41 6.03 -8.28
N ALA A 67 -2.91 5.70 -7.10
CA ALA A 67 -3.06 6.62 -5.99
C ALA A 67 -1.84 6.46 -5.07
N TRP A 68 -0.85 7.32 -5.24
CA TRP A 68 0.33 7.33 -4.40
C TRP A 68 -0.03 7.62 -2.94
N THR A 69 0.70 7.02 -2.03
CA THR A 69 0.55 7.23 -0.58
C THR A 69 1.72 8.05 -0.04
N TYR A 70 1.78 8.20 1.28
CA TYR A 70 2.83 8.95 1.95
C TYR A 70 4.22 8.38 1.64
N ILE A 71 5.18 9.25 1.37
CA ILE A 71 6.55 8.88 1.00
C ILE A 71 7.32 8.21 2.14
N GLU A 72 6.96 8.49 3.39
CA GLU A 72 7.56 7.89 4.58
C GLU A 72 7.12 6.44 4.81
N ARG A 73 6.15 5.94 4.06
CA ARG A 73 5.77 4.53 4.08
C ARG A 73 6.69 3.73 3.19
N PHE A 74 7.29 2.70 3.73
CA PHE A 74 8.09 1.76 2.95
C PHE A 74 7.85 0.32 3.40
N MET A 75 8.21 -0.62 2.54
CA MET A 75 8.11 -2.05 2.83
C MET A 75 9.44 -2.60 3.32
N ILE A 76 9.38 -3.41 4.36
CA ILE A 76 10.49 -4.23 4.79
C ILE A 76 10.20 -5.67 4.40
N LYS A 77 11.23 -6.36 3.90
CA LYS A 77 11.15 -7.80 3.70
C LYS A 77 10.99 -8.46 5.05
N ASP A 78 9.91 -9.18 5.25
CA ASP A 78 9.73 -10.05 6.37
C ASP A 78 10.59 -11.31 6.17
N GLY A 79 11.87 -11.23 6.57
CA GLY A 79 12.84 -12.29 6.38
C GLY A 79 12.92 -13.27 7.55
N ASP A 80 12.46 -12.85 8.73
CA ASP A 80 12.71 -13.60 9.96
C ASP A 80 11.54 -14.48 10.41
N ILE A 81 10.37 -14.36 9.82
CA ILE A 81 9.20 -15.14 10.22
C ILE A 81 9.02 -16.41 9.36
N GLY A 82 9.96 -16.75 8.51
CA GLY A 82 9.90 -17.98 7.71
C GLY A 82 8.78 -18.01 6.66
N GLN A 83 8.04 -16.97 6.54
CA GLN A 83 7.07 -16.77 5.47
C GLN A 83 7.76 -16.02 4.35
N GLY A 84 7.96 -16.68 3.25
CA GLY A 84 8.62 -16.10 2.08
C GLY A 84 8.01 -14.74 1.71
N TRP A 85 8.77 -13.96 0.98
CA TRP A 85 8.34 -12.68 0.42
C TRP A 85 7.05 -12.85 -0.39
N ASN A 86 5.91 -12.61 0.25
CA ASN A 86 4.60 -12.67 -0.41
C ASN A 86 4.17 -11.33 -1.02
N GLY A 87 5.04 -10.32 -0.97
CA GLY A 87 4.75 -8.98 -1.45
C GLY A 87 3.91 -8.13 -0.50
N GLU A 88 3.62 -8.65 0.68
CA GLU A 88 2.80 -7.95 1.66
C GLU A 88 3.59 -7.16 2.69
N GLY A 89 4.90 -7.15 2.69
CA GLY A 89 5.80 -6.46 3.61
C GLY A 89 5.16 -5.54 4.66
N ILE A 90 5.87 -5.33 5.71
CA ILE A 90 5.47 -4.44 6.80
C ILE A 90 5.58 -2.99 6.34
N THR A 91 4.56 -2.19 6.58
CA THR A 91 4.60 -0.75 6.33
C THR A 91 4.82 0.04 7.62
N THR A 92 5.48 1.18 7.49
CA THR A 92 5.83 2.07 8.62
C THR A 92 4.63 2.61 9.39
N SER A 93 3.45 2.61 8.78
CA SER A 93 2.24 3.12 9.43
C SER A 93 1.66 2.19 10.50
N ALA A 94 2.25 1.02 10.71
CA ALA A 94 1.80 0.06 11.70
C ALA A 94 2.34 0.30 13.13
N GLY A 95 2.82 1.52 13.42
CA GLY A 95 3.55 1.94 14.61
C GLY A 95 3.27 1.24 15.94
N PRO A 96 2.11 1.40 16.59
CA PRO A 96 1.93 0.87 17.94
C PRO A 96 1.86 -0.66 18.05
N LYS A 97 1.46 -1.35 17.01
CA LYS A 97 1.36 -2.82 17.01
C LYS A 97 2.72 -3.49 17.10
N TRP A 98 3.75 -2.83 16.62
CA TRP A 98 5.11 -3.37 16.52
C TRP A 98 5.92 -3.19 17.79
N ASN A 99 5.55 -2.24 18.64
CA ASN A 99 6.27 -1.94 19.89
C ASN A 99 6.25 -3.09 20.90
N ASN A 100 5.30 -4.00 20.79
CA ASN A 100 5.11 -5.11 21.71
C ASN A 100 5.61 -6.47 21.18
N GLU A 101 6.11 -6.51 19.93
CA GLU A 101 6.64 -7.73 19.32
C GLU A 101 8.17 -7.74 19.40
N PRO A 102 8.78 -8.64 20.18
CA PRO A 102 10.24 -8.65 20.39
C PRO A 102 11.05 -8.78 19.10
N ASN A 103 10.50 -9.45 18.10
CA ASN A 103 11.16 -9.70 16.81
C ASN A 103 11.18 -8.47 15.89
N PHE A 104 10.45 -7.40 16.24
CA PHE A 104 10.33 -6.19 15.42
C PHE A 104 10.96 -4.95 16.05
N SER A 105 11.62 -5.07 17.20
CA SER A 105 12.26 -3.94 17.89
C SER A 105 13.24 -3.18 16.99
N TRP A 106 13.98 -3.89 16.14
CA TRP A 106 14.88 -3.29 15.16
C TRP A 106 14.14 -2.46 14.10
N ALA A 107 12.96 -2.91 13.67
CA ALA A 107 12.14 -2.20 12.70
C ALA A 107 11.63 -0.88 13.29
N VAL A 108 11.19 -0.88 14.55
CA VAL A 108 10.76 0.35 15.25
C VAL A 108 11.90 1.36 15.32
N ASN A 109 13.11 0.92 15.66
CA ASN A 109 14.28 1.80 15.72
C ASN A 109 14.67 2.32 14.33
N TYR A 110 14.64 1.48 13.32
CA TYR A 110 14.91 1.88 11.95
C TYR A 110 13.90 2.92 11.45
N PHE A 111 12.61 2.76 11.77
CA PHE A 111 11.57 3.72 11.42
C PHE A 111 11.74 5.07 12.11
N LYS A 112 12.09 5.07 13.37
CA LYS A 112 12.41 6.32 14.07
C LYS A 112 13.55 7.06 13.39
N TYR A 113 14.62 6.33 13.04
CA TYR A 113 15.75 6.91 12.33
C TYR A 113 15.38 7.44 10.94
N ALA A 114 14.59 6.69 10.17
CA ALA A 114 14.12 7.12 8.86
C ALA A 114 13.19 8.33 8.93
N GLN A 115 12.31 8.39 9.94
CA GLN A 115 11.45 9.55 10.18
C GLN A 115 12.26 10.79 10.58
N ASP A 116 13.27 10.62 11.39
CA ASP A 116 14.16 11.72 11.78
C ASP A 116 14.94 12.25 10.57
N LEU A 117 15.39 11.38 9.68
CA LEU A 117 16.04 11.77 8.43
C LEU A 117 15.08 12.53 7.50
N ASP A 118 13.85 12.06 7.33
CA ASP A 118 12.85 12.73 6.52
C ASP A 118 12.50 14.11 7.09
N PHE A 119 12.43 14.24 8.40
CA PHE A 119 12.21 15.51 9.06
C PHE A 119 13.34 16.50 8.78
N ASP A 120 14.59 16.04 8.80
CA ASP A 120 15.75 16.86 8.46
C ASP A 120 15.78 17.23 6.96
N TYR A 121 15.33 16.35 6.08
CA TYR A 121 15.21 16.62 4.64
C TYR A 121 14.16 17.69 4.34
N GLN A 122 13.06 17.74 5.06
CA GLN A 122 12.02 18.75 4.89
C GLN A 122 12.44 20.13 5.44
N LYS A 123 13.48 20.18 6.23
CA LYS A 123 14.03 21.43 6.79
C LYS A 123 14.93 22.20 5.82
N TYR A 124 15.35 21.55 4.77
CA TYR A 124 16.25 22.08 3.74
C TYR A 124 15.59 22.09 2.38
#